data_bec542709ca1041fcf4852f39285e59b
#
_entry.id   bec542709ca1041fcf4852f39285e59b
#
_cell.length_a   1.000
_cell.length_b   1.000
_cell.length_c   1.000
_cell.angle_alpha   90.00
_cell.angle_beta   90.00
_cell.angle_gamma   90.00
#
_symmetry.space_group_name_H-M   'P 1'
#
loop_
_entity.id
_entity.type
_entity.pdbx_description
1 polymer ?
#
loop_
_entity_poly.entity_id
_entity_poly.type
_entity_poly.pdbx_seq_one_letter_code
_entity_poly.pdbx_strand_id
1 'polypeptide(L)'
;MAGITPAKAESVASGLSIIQAQITKGRAAKTGYTRAQFGPTWADVDRNGCDTRNDILNRDLTNQVYKEKTKQCVVVSGTLVDPFSGETINFVRGNISSMEVQIDHVVALSNSWQTGAFKLTAEQRKALANDPLNLLAVKGKLNSQKGDGDAATWLPPLKSYRCEYVSRQIAVKIKYKLWFTPPEKEAMIRILKTCPEKALPTS
;
A
#
# COMPACT_ATOMS: atom_id res chain seq x y z
N MET A 1 11.02 -47.95 20.81
CA MET A 1 10.11 -47.12 20.04
C MET A 1 10.41 -45.66 20.41
N ALA A 2 11.11 -44.94 19.54
CA ALA A 2 11.44 -43.54 19.79
C ALA A 2 10.25 -42.67 19.37
N GLY A 3 9.65 -41.95 20.34
CA GLY A 3 8.54 -41.03 20.09
C GLY A 3 9.01 -39.83 19.31
N ILE A 4 8.45 -39.62 18.12
CA ILE A 4 8.64 -38.39 17.34
C ILE A 4 7.78 -37.33 18.01
N THR A 5 8.42 -36.36 18.69
CA THR A 5 7.78 -35.15 19.17
C THR A 5 7.43 -34.30 17.95
N PRO A 6 6.16 -33.89 17.74
CA PRO A 6 5.83 -33.00 16.63
C PRO A 6 6.53 -31.66 16.81
N ALA A 7 7.23 -31.22 15.77
CA ALA A 7 7.80 -29.86 15.72
C ALA A 7 6.69 -28.83 15.91
N LYS A 8 6.85 -27.95 16.91
CA LYS A 8 5.94 -26.85 17.17
C LYS A 8 6.00 -25.90 15.97
N ALA A 9 4.93 -25.78 15.22
CA ALA A 9 4.85 -24.80 14.14
C ALA A 9 5.12 -23.41 14.72
N GLU A 10 6.15 -22.71 14.22
CA GLU A 10 6.39 -21.34 14.58
C GLU A 10 5.17 -20.51 14.16
N SER A 11 4.48 -19.92 15.13
CA SER A 11 3.36 -19.04 14.86
C SER A 11 3.87 -17.76 14.19
N VAL A 12 3.39 -17.45 13.01
CA VAL A 12 3.69 -16.18 12.35
C VAL A 12 3.27 -15.04 13.28
N ALA A 13 4.20 -14.14 13.58
CA ALA A 13 3.91 -13.00 14.45
C ALA A 13 2.79 -12.14 13.87
N SER A 14 1.78 -11.82 14.69
CA SER A 14 0.67 -10.97 14.25
C SER A 14 1.10 -9.51 14.04
N GLY A 15 0.40 -8.79 13.17
CA GLY A 15 0.64 -7.38 12.95
C GLY A 15 0.58 -6.56 14.24
N LEU A 16 -0.29 -6.96 15.20
CA LEU A 16 -0.39 -6.32 16.51
C LEU A 16 0.89 -6.46 17.32
N SER A 17 1.44 -7.66 17.43
CA SER A 17 2.69 -7.90 18.16
C SER A 17 3.87 -7.17 17.52
N ILE A 18 3.91 -7.16 16.18
CA ILE A 18 4.96 -6.49 15.42
C ILE A 18 4.94 -4.97 15.65
N ILE A 19 3.78 -4.32 15.54
CA ILE A 19 3.68 -2.86 15.72
C ILE A 19 3.94 -2.46 17.18
N GLN A 20 3.54 -3.25 18.15
CA GLN A 20 3.82 -2.99 19.56
C GLN A 20 5.32 -2.89 19.85
N ALA A 21 6.13 -3.72 19.20
CA ALA A 21 7.58 -3.75 19.35
C ALA A 21 8.31 -2.58 18.65
N GLN A 22 7.64 -1.82 17.75
CA GLN A 22 8.29 -0.75 16.99
C GLN A 22 8.60 0.47 17.85
N ILE A 23 9.81 1.01 17.68
CA ILE A 23 10.21 2.29 18.26
C ILE A 23 9.60 3.41 17.41
N THR A 24 9.14 4.47 18.07
CA THR A 24 8.56 5.64 17.41
C THR A 24 9.53 6.82 17.34
N LYS A 25 9.33 7.66 16.32
CA LYS A 25 10.06 8.91 16.15
C LYS A 25 9.12 9.97 15.54
N GLY A 26 9.31 11.24 15.87
CA GLY A 26 8.59 12.35 15.27
C GLY A 26 8.82 12.44 13.74
N ARG A 27 7.92 13.07 13.02
CA ARG A 27 8.10 13.33 11.58
C ARG A 27 9.33 14.21 11.35
N ALA A 28 10.16 13.85 10.37
CA ALA A 28 11.20 14.73 9.87
C ALA A 28 10.60 15.88 9.03
N ALA A 29 11.40 16.92 8.82
CA ALA A 29 11.02 18.00 7.91
C ALA A 29 10.75 17.47 6.49
N LYS A 30 9.83 18.14 5.78
CA LYS A 30 9.49 17.85 4.38
C LYS A 30 10.51 18.46 3.39
N THR A 31 11.55 19.11 3.89
CA THR A 31 12.59 19.75 3.10
C THR A 31 13.20 18.79 2.08
N GLY A 32 13.33 19.20 0.84
CA GLY A 32 13.87 18.39 -0.25
C GLY A 32 12.90 17.35 -0.83
N TYR A 33 11.71 17.19 -0.29
CA TYR A 33 10.71 16.30 -0.87
C TYR A 33 10.19 16.82 -2.19
N THR A 34 10.27 16.00 -3.20
CA THR A 34 9.49 16.08 -4.45
C THR A 34 9.13 14.68 -4.90
N ARG A 35 8.08 14.52 -5.69
CA ARG A 35 7.74 13.19 -6.26
C ARG A 35 8.87 12.65 -7.14
N ALA A 36 9.64 13.50 -7.80
CA ALA A 36 10.77 13.12 -8.63
C ALA A 36 11.88 12.38 -7.85
N GLN A 37 11.99 12.59 -6.53
CA GLN A 37 12.92 11.85 -5.67
C GLN A 37 12.64 10.33 -5.63
N PHE A 38 11.45 9.92 -6.05
CA PHE A 38 11.03 8.52 -6.12
C PHE A 38 11.12 7.92 -7.52
N GLY A 39 11.81 8.61 -8.44
CA GLY A 39 12.03 8.17 -9.80
C GLY A 39 10.83 8.39 -10.73
N PRO A 40 10.87 7.80 -11.92
CA PRO A 40 9.78 7.91 -12.89
C PRO A 40 8.48 7.33 -12.35
N THR A 41 7.37 8.02 -12.66
CA THR A 41 6.03 7.52 -12.32
C THR A 41 5.76 6.22 -13.07
N TRP A 42 5.30 5.19 -12.34
CA TRP A 42 4.89 3.89 -12.88
C TRP A 42 5.99 3.16 -13.65
N ALA A 43 7.20 3.17 -13.10
CA ALA A 43 8.31 2.44 -13.69
C ALA A 43 8.01 0.93 -13.75
N ASP A 44 8.32 0.28 -14.86
CA ASP A 44 8.38 -1.17 -14.96
C ASP A 44 9.57 -1.67 -14.13
N VAL A 45 9.31 -2.04 -12.87
CA VAL A 45 10.36 -2.43 -11.92
C VAL A 45 10.64 -3.92 -11.92
N ASP A 46 9.69 -4.74 -12.33
CA ASP A 46 9.81 -6.20 -12.44
C ASP A 46 10.21 -6.65 -13.88
N ARG A 47 10.25 -5.70 -14.81
CA ARG A 47 10.64 -5.89 -16.22
C ARG A 47 9.73 -6.88 -16.96
N ASN A 48 8.45 -6.87 -16.63
CA ASN A 48 7.44 -7.68 -17.31
C ASN A 48 6.96 -7.05 -18.63
N GLY A 49 7.38 -5.80 -18.92
CA GLY A 49 7.02 -5.03 -20.10
C GLY A 49 5.76 -4.18 -19.92
N CYS A 50 5.16 -4.20 -18.73
CA CYS A 50 4.03 -3.34 -18.35
C CYS A 50 4.51 -2.26 -17.38
N ASP A 51 3.85 -1.11 -17.36
CA ASP A 51 4.10 -0.14 -16.29
C ASP A 51 3.37 -0.57 -15.01
N THR A 52 3.93 -0.23 -13.85
CA THR A 52 3.38 -0.62 -12.54
C THR A 52 1.92 -0.21 -12.35
N ARG A 53 1.45 0.92 -12.95
CA ARG A 53 0.03 1.29 -12.88
C ARG A 53 -0.86 0.22 -13.52
N ASN A 54 -0.47 -0.28 -14.69
CA ASN A 54 -1.22 -1.32 -15.38
C ASN A 54 -1.16 -2.65 -14.64
N ASP A 55 -0.03 -2.99 -13.99
CA ASP A 55 0.06 -4.19 -13.15
C ASP A 55 -0.91 -4.13 -11.98
N ILE A 56 -1.01 -2.98 -11.31
CA ILE A 56 -1.97 -2.81 -10.21
C ILE A 56 -3.42 -2.82 -10.71
N LEU A 57 -3.73 -2.20 -11.85
CA LEU A 57 -5.05 -2.31 -12.46
C LEU A 57 -5.40 -3.75 -12.83
N ASN A 58 -4.42 -4.50 -13.35
CA ASN A 58 -4.58 -5.93 -13.65
C ASN A 58 -4.86 -6.77 -12.40
N ARG A 59 -4.17 -6.48 -11.31
CA ARG A 59 -4.34 -7.21 -10.03
C ARG A 59 -5.69 -6.91 -9.38
N ASP A 60 -6.12 -5.64 -9.38
CA ASP A 60 -7.20 -5.15 -8.52
C ASP A 60 -8.57 -5.05 -9.23
N LEU A 61 -8.60 -5.02 -10.55
CA LEU A 61 -9.85 -5.01 -11.31
C LEU A 61 -10.27 -6.43 -11.72
N THR A 62 -11.57 -6.60 -11.93
CA THR A 62 -12.15 -7.76 -12.60
C THR A 62 -12.71 -7.35 -13.97
N ASN A 63 -13.04 -8.30 -14.83
CA ASN A 63 -13.61 -8.06 -16.18
C ASN A 63 -12.77 -7.08 -17.01
N GLN A 64 -11.43 -7.21 -16.94
CA GLN A 64 -10.52 -6.32 -17.65
C GLN A 64 -10.65 -6.48 -19.16
N VAL A 65 -10.66 -5.35 -19.85
CA VAL A 65 -10.47 -5.26 -21.30
C VAL A 65 -9.13 -4.59 -21.54
N TYR A 66 -8.37 -5.10 -22.50
CA TYR A 66 -7.05 -4.64 -22.81
C TYR A 66 -6.97 -3.94 -24.16
N LYS A 67 -6.05 -2.98 -24.27
CA LYS A 67 -5.73 -2.35 -25.54
C LYS A 67 -5.11 -3.41 -26.47
N GLU A 68 -5.59 -3.48 -27.70
CA GLU A 68 -5.01 -4.38 -28.72
C GLU A 68 -3.51 -4.17 -28.89
N LYS A 69 -2.80 -5.23 -29.23
CA LYS A 69 -1.35 -5.25 -29.51
C LYS A 69 -0.45 -4.82 -28.33
N THR A 70 -0.99 -4.81 -27.11
CA THR A 70 -0.20 -4.47 -25.89
C THR A 70 0.13 -5.70 -25.04
N LYS A 71 -0.05 -6.92 -25.53
CA LYS A 71 0.19 -8.17 -24.77
C LYS A 71 -0.51 -8.19 -23.42
N GLN A 72 -1.74 -7.69 -23.36
CA GLN A 72 -2.54 -7.55 -22.13
C GLN A 72 -1.93 -6.64 -21.05
N CYS A 73 -0.98 -5.78 -21.40
CA CYS A 73 -0.42 -4.81 -20.46
C CYS A 73 -1.39 -3.65 -20.18
N VAL A 74 -1.94 -3.02 -21.21
CA VAL A 74 -2.71 -1.78 -21.05
C VAL A 74 -4.18 -2.09 -20.80
N VAL A 75 -4.61 -1.96 -19.57
CA VAL A 75 -6.03 -2.07 -19.18
C VAL A 75 -6.80 -0.85 -19.67
N VAL A 76 -7.83 -1.03 -20.48
CA VAL A 76 -8.68 0.05 -21.00
C VAL A 76 -10.02 0.14 -20.27
N SER A 77 -10.52 -0.97 -19.72
CA SER A 77 -11.68 -0.96 -18.83
C SER A 77 -11.66 -2.15 -17.88
N GLY A 78 -12.49 -2.11 -16.85
CA GLY A 78 -12.65 -3.16 -15.86
C GLY A 78 -13.56 -2.70 -14.73
N THR A 79 -13.79 -3.58 -13.77
CA THR A 79 -14.64 -3.32 -12.60
C THR A 79 -13.80 -3.36 -11.33
N LEU A 80 -13.80 -2.30 -10.55
CA LEU A 80 -13.17 -2.22 -9.23
C LEU A 80 -14.24 -2.36 -8.14
N VAL A 81 -14.03 -3.27 -7.20
CA VAL A 81 -14.68 -3.18 -5.88
C VAL A 81 -13.72 -2.38 -4.99
N ASP A 82 -14.03 -1.10 -4.79
CA ASP A 82 -13.13 -0.19 -4.07
C ASP A 82 -12.89 -0.63 -2.63
N PRO A 83 -11.65 -0.91 -2.23
CA PRO A 83 -11.36 -1.38 -0.88
C PRO A 83 -11.62 -0.33 0.19
N PHE A 84 -11.64 0.96 -0.16
CA PHE A 84 -11.84 2.03 0.81
C PHE A 84 -13.31 2.28 1.14
N SER A 85 -14.23 2.07 0.21
CA SER A 85 -15.67 2.30 0.41
C SER A 85 -16.54 1.05 0.28
N GLY A 86 -16.08 0.01 -0.41
CA GLY A 86 -16.87 -1.15 -0.80
C GLY A 86 -17.74 -0.91 -2.04
N GLU A 87 -17.69 0.29 -2.64
CA GLU A 87 -18.46 0.60 -3.83
C GLU A 87 -17.88 -0.09 -5.07
N THR A 88 -18.77 -0.48 -5.99
CA THR A 88 -18.37 -0.99 -7.30
C THR A 88 -18.24 0.15 -8.29
N ILE A 89 -17.07 0.27 -8.93
CA ILE A 89 -16.75 1.33 -9.88
C ILE A 89 -16.39 0.70 -11.23
N ASN A 90 -17.06 1.11 -12.28
CA ASN A 90 -16.72 0.73 -13.65
C ASN A 90 -15.61 1.66 -14.17
N PHE A 91 -14.41 1.13 -14.23
CA PHE A 91 -13.25 1.86 -14.76
C PHE A 91 -13.28 1.85 -16.29
N VAL A 92 -13.12 3.02 -16.88
CA VAL A 92 -12.84 3.20 -18.30
C VAL A 92 -11.66 4.15 -18.43
N ARG A 93 -10.63 3.76 -19.21
CA ARG A 93 -9.45 4.61 -19.42
C ARG A 93 -9.82 5.84 -20.26
N GLY A 94 -9.52 7.03 -19.76
CA GLY A 94 -9.79 8.31 -20.41
C GLY A 94 -9.36 9.47 -19.54
N ASN A 95 -9.35 10.69 -20.07
CA ASN A 95 -8.85 11.87 -19.35
C ASN A 95 -9.68 12.20 -18.10
N ILE A 96 -10.98 11.99 -18.12
CA ILE A 96 -11.90 12.26 -17.01
C ILE A 96 -12.13 10.98 -16.20
N SER A 97 -12.52 9.91 -16.84
CA SER A 97 -12.90 8.65 -16.21
C SER A 97 -11.74 7.95 -15.47
N SER A 98 -10.50 8.15 -15.91
CA SER A 98 -9.31 7.65 -15.18
C SER A 98 -9.12 8.29 -13.81
N MET A 99 -9.81 9.39 -13.50
CA MET A 99 -9.79 10.02 -12.18
C MET A 99 -10.70 9.30 -11.18
N GLU A 100 -11.68 8.51 -11.64
CA GLU A 100 -12.57 7.74 -10.77
C GLU A 100 -11.83 6.59 -10.08
N VAL A 101 -10.82 6.01 -10.74
CA VAL A 101 -9.94 4.98 -10.20
C VAL A 101 -8.49 5.44 -10.28
N GLN A 102 -7.89 5.63 -9.12
CA GLN A 102 -6.49 6.02 -8.99
C GLN A 102 -5.68 4.91 -8.32
N ILE A 103 -4.37 4.91 -8.52
CA ILE A 103 -3.47 4.05 -7.76
C ILE A 103 -2.97 4.87 -6.56
N ASP A 104 -3.35 4.42 -5.38
CA ASP A 104 -2.90 5.00 -4.11
C ASP A 104 -1.57 4.37 -3.67
N HIS A 105 -0.72 5.18 -3.04
CA HIS A 105 0.37 4.69 -2.21
C HIS A 105 -0.14 4.57 -0.78
N VAL A 106 -0.35 3.34 -0.28
CA VAL A 106 -0.91 3.06 1.05
C VAL A 106 -0.11 3.78 2.15
N VAL A 107 1.21 3.80 2.03
CA VAL A 107 2.10 4.75 2.71
C VAL A 107 2.44 5.84 1.70
N ALA A 108 1.80 7.01 1.81
CA ALA A 108 1.98 8.12 0.88
C ALA A 108 3.45 8.53 0.77
N LEU A 109 3.91 8.88 -0.44
CA LEU A 109 5.34 9.20 -0.68
C LEU A 109 5.83 10.36 0.18
N SER A 110 5.00 11.37 0.42
CA SER A 110 5.33 12.47 1.33
C SER A 110 5.43 12.03 2.79
N ASN A 111 4.55 11.12 3.24
CA ASN A 111 4.65 10.51 4.56
C ASN A 111 5.91 9.64 4.68
N SER A 112 6.17 8.79 3.69
CA SER A 112 7.37 7.95 3.68
C SER A 112 8.65 8.78 3.74
N TRP A 113 8.72 9.91 3.02
CA TRP A 113 9.84 10.86 3.11
C TRP A 113 10.06 11.31 4.54
N GLN A 114 9.02 11.83 5.18
CA GLN A 114 9.06 12.34 6.55
C GLN A 114 9.28 11.27 7.63
N THR A 115 9.14 10.00 7.25
CA THR A 115 9.36 8.86 8.16
C THR A 115 10.55 7.98 7.77
N GLY A 116 11.48 8.51 6.97
CA GLY A 116 12.79 7.89 6.75
C GLY A 116 13.21 7.70 5.30
N ALA A 117 12.31 7.80 4.32
CA ALA A 117 12.66 7.55 2.93
C ALA A 117 13.67 8.57 2.35
N PHE A 118 13.84 9.74 2.96
CA PHE A 118 14.90 10.67 2.59
C PHE A 118 16.34 10.10 2.79
N LYS A 119 16.47 9.04 3.60
CA LYS A 119 17.74 8.35 3.84
C LYS A 119 17.98 7.19 2.88
N LEU A 120 16.97 6.77 2.15
CA LEU A 120 17.06 5.68 1.18
C LEU A 120 17.84 6.13 -0.06
N THR A 121 18.44 5.19 -0.78
CA THR A 121 19.00 5.46 -2.11
C THR A 121 17.88 5.79 -3.10
N ALA A 122 18.22 6.35 -4.25
CA ALA A 122 17.25 6.63 -5.30
C ALA A 122 16.55 5.35 -5.79
N GLU A 123 17.29 4.25 -5.91
CA GLU A 123 16.77 2.94 -6.31
C GLU A 123 15.79 2.39 -5.28
N GLN A 124 16.10 2.52 -3.98
CA GLN A 124 15.21 2.09 -2.90
C GLN A 124 13.93 2.93 -2.87
N ARG A 125 14.03 4.25 -3.09
CA ARG A 125 12.83 5.11 -3.20
C ARG A 125 11.98 4.76 -4.42
N LYS A 126 12.63 4.49 -5.57
CA LYS A 126 11.92 4.02 -6.78
C LYS A 126 11.22 2.68 -6.52
N ALA A 127 11.89 1.75 -5.84
CA ALA A 127 11.28 0.47 -5.44
C ALA A 127 10.07 0.69 -4.53
N LEU A 128 10.16 1.53 -3.49
CA LEU A 128 9.06 1.86 -2.59
C LEU A 128 7.84 2.44 -3.33
N ALA A 129 8.09 3.32 -4.31
CA ALA A 129 7.03 3.98 -5.07
C ALA A 129 6.33 3.05 -6.08
N ASN A 130 6.97 1.95 -6.46
CA ASN A 130 6.44 1.00 -7.43
C ASN A 130 6.23 -0.41 -6.81
N ASP A 131 6.25 -0.52 -5.49
CA ASP A 131 6.03 -1.79 -4.80
C ASP A 131 4.54 -2.15 -4.80
N PRO A 132 4.14 -3.31 -5.35
CA PRO A 132 2.75 -3.78 -5.30
C PRO A 132 2.18 -3.83 -3.88
N LEU A 133 3.03 -4.08 -2.86
CA LEU A 133 2.62 -4.01 -1.45
C LEU A 133 2.17 -2.61 -1.04
N ASN A 134 2.77 -1.55 -1.59
CA ASN A 134 2.44 -0.16 -1.30
C ASN A 134 1.36 0.43 -2.21
N LEU A 135 0.87 -0.31 -3.20
CA LEU A 135 -0.01 0.21 -4.24
C LEU A 135 -1.37 -0.47 -4.22
N LEU A 136 -2.45 0.32 -4.35
CA LEU A 136 -3.83 -0.15 -4.48
C LEU A 136 -4.60 0.68 -5.50
N ALA A 137 -5.40 0.03 -6.33
CA ALA A 137 -6.44 0.72 -7.11
C ALA A 137 -7.60 1.08 -6.17
N VAL A 138 -7.97 2.35 -6.13
CA VAL A 138 -8.96 2.88 -5.19
C VAL A 138 -9.81 3.98 -5.83
N LYS A 139 -10.95 4.31 -5.19
CA LYS A 139 -11.79 5.45 -5.55
C LYS A 139 -10.99 6.75 -5.48
N GLY A 140 -10.86 7.46 -6.59
CA GLY A 140 -10.03 8.66 -6.70
C GLY A 140 -10.39 9.76 -5.71
N LYS A 141 -11.69 9.96 -5.43
CA LYS A 141 -12.15 10.92 -4.41
C LYS A 141 -11.60 10.60 -3.02
N LEU A 142 -11.58 9.32 -2.62
CA LEU A 142 -11.07 8.89 -1.31
C LEU A 142 -9.54 8.98 -1.25
N ASN A 143 -8.85 8.67 -2.35
CA ASN A 143 -7.42 8.89 -2.45
C ASN A 143 -7.06 10.38 -2.27
N SER A 144 -7.80 11.29 -2.91
CA SER A 144 -7.61 12.73 -2.75
C SER A 144 -7.87 13.20 -1.31
N GLN A 145 -8.89 12.65 -0.64
CA GLN A 145 -9.18 12.94 0.77
C GLN A 145 -8.08 12.43 1.71
N LYS A 146 -7.53 11.25 1.43
CA LYS A 146 -6.40 10.69 2.19
C LYS A 146 -5.16 11.57 2.09
N GLY A 147 -4.83 12.06 0.90
CA GLY A 147 -3.64 12.87 0.66
C GLY A 147 -2.36 12.18 1.15
N ASP A 148 -1.60 12.85 2.03
CA ASP A 148 -0.42 12.28 2.69
C ASP A 148 -0.69 11.80 4.13
N GLY A 149 -1.96 11.56 4.47
CA GLY A 149 -2.40 11.07 5.77
C GLY A 149 -1.83 9.70 6.13
N ASP A 150 -1.56 9.52 7.42
CA ASP A 150 -1.26 8.22 8.05
C ASP A 150 -2.48 7.68 8.81
N ALA A 151 -2.35 6.54 9.47
CA ALA A 151 -3.44 5.92 10.21
C ALA A 151 -4.03 6.78 11.36
N ALA A 152 -3.29 7.80 11.83
CA ALA A 152 -3.78 8.72 12.85
C ALA A 152 -4.69 9.80 12.28
N THR A 153 -4.52 10.14 10.99
CA THR A 153 -5.19 11.28 10.36
C THR A 153 -6.23 10.86 9.34
N TRP A 154 -6.10 9.67 8.77
CA TRP A 154 -7.06 9.13 7.82
C TRP A 154 -7.13 7.59 7.89
N LEU A 155 -8.35 7.07 7.82
CA LEU A 155 -8.64 5.64 7.70
C LEU A 155 -9.75 5.44 6.66
N PRO A 156 -9.75 4.31 5.94
CA PRO A 156 -10.84 3.97 5.02
C PRO A 156 -12.21 4.08 5.69
N PRO A 157 -13.22 4.69 5.01
CA PRO A 157 -14.60 4.69 5.49
C PRO A 157 -15.12 3.28 5.78
N LEU A 158 -14.79 2.31 4.92
CA LEU A 158 -15.15 0.90 5.08
C LEU A 158 -14.41 0.30 6.28
N LYS A 159 -15.11 0.19 7.42
CA LYS A 159 -14.50 -0.27 8.68
C LYS A 159 -13.92 -1.68 8.59
N SER A 160 -14.56 -2.58 7.85
CA SER A 160 -14.09 -3.98 7.67
C SER A 160 -12.73 -4.07 6.96
N TYR A 161 -12.35 -3.07 6.16
CA TYR A 161 -11.06 -3.02 5.47
C TYR A 161 -9.92 -2.45 6.33
N ARG A 162 -10.20 -1.79 7.44
CA ARG A 162 -9.19 -1.07 8.24
C ARG A 162 -8.08 -1.97 8.77
N CYS A 163 -8.40 -3.19 9.15
CA CYS A 163 -7.38 -4.16 9.58
C CYS A 163 -6.38 -4.48 8.47
N GLU A 164 -6.87 -4.74 7.27
CA GLU A 164 -6.02 -4.99 6.09
C GLU A 164 -5.19 -3.77 5.74
N TYR A 165 -5.82 -2.59 5.68
CA TYR A 165 -5.16 -1.33 5.38
C TYR A 165 -4.00 -1.02 6.33
N VAL A 166 -4.24 -1.12 7.64
CA VAL A 166 -3.22 -0.87 8.67
C VAL A 166 -2.11 -1.91 8.63
N SER A 167 -2.45 -3.20 8.47
CA SER A 167 -1.45 -4.27 8.32
C SER A 167 -0.55 -4.04 7.11
N ARG A 168 -1.11 -3.59 5.99
CA ARG A 168 -0.36 -3.25 4.78
C ARG A 168 0.57 -2.06 5.00
N GLN A 169 0.13 -1.00 5.67
CA GLN A 169 0.99 0.14 6.04
C GLN A 169 2.17 -0.31 6.92
N ILE A 170 1.93 -1.17 7.90
CA ILE A 170 2.98 -1.72 8.77
C ILE A 170 3.98 -2.52 7.94
N ALA A 171 3.50 -3.42 7.09
CA ALA A 171 4.36 -4.25 6.24
C ALA A 171 5.28 -3.40 5.34
N VAL A 172 4.72 -2.38 4.68
CA VAL A 172 5.50 -1.43 3.85
C VAL A 172 6.56 -0.72 4.69
N LYS A 173 6.19 -0.15 5.83
CA LYS A 173 7.13 0.59 6.66
C LYS A 173 8.27 -0.30 7.19
N ILE A 174 7.99 -1.53 7.57
CA ILE A 174 9.01 -2.50 7.99
C ILE A 174 9.93 -2.85 6.81
N LYS A 175 9.37 -3.21 5.66
CA LYS A 175 10.14 -3.56 4.45
C LYS A 175 11.15 -2.49 4.07
N TYR A 176 10.75 -1.22 4.16
CA TYR A 176 11.59 -0.07 3.79
C TYR A 176 12.27 0.61 4.97
N LYS A 177 12.25 0.02 6.17
CA LYS A 177 12.87 0.56 7.39
C LYS A 177 12.44 2.00 7.70
N LEU A 178 11.18 2.32 7.42
CA LEU A 178 10.55 3.59 7.79
C LEU A 178 10.10 3.51 9.24
N TRP A 179 10.18 4.63 9.97
CA TRP A 179 9.69 4.67 11.34
C TRP A 179 8.21 5.03 11.43
N PHE A 180 7.63 4.77 12.58
CA PHE A 180 6.27 5.16 12.93
C PHE A 180 6.30 6.42 13.80
N THR A 181 5.29 7.28 13.66
CA THR A 181 5.07 8.35 14.64
C THR A 181 4.29 7.83 15.84
N PRO A 182 4.40 8.45 17.05
CA PRO A 182 3.61 7.98 18.20
C PRO A 182 2.09 7.94 17.92
N PRO A 183 1.43 9.00 17.36
CA PRO A 183 0.00 8.95 17.06
C PRO A 183 -0.36 7.88 16.03
N GLU A 184 0.48 7.69 15.00
CA GLU A 184 0.28 6.66 13.97
C GLU A 184 0.31 5.25 14.60
N LYS A 185 1.32 4.97 15.42
CA LYS A 185 1.44 3.69 16.13
C LYS A 185 0.23 3.41 17.02
N GLU A 186 -0.21 4.40 17.80
CA GLU A 186 -1.37 4.27 18.66
C GLU A 186 -2.66 3.99 17.87
N ALA A 187 -2.86 4.68 16.74
CA ALA A 187 -4.00 4.45 15.86
C ALA A 187 -3.97 3.02 15.27
N MET A 188 -2.81 2.56 14.79
CA MET A 188 -2.62 1.21 14.26
C MET A 188 -2.91 0.14 15.32
N ILE A 189 -2.38 0.29 16.53
CA ILE A 189 -2.65 -0.63 17.66
C ILE A 189 -4.15 -0.67 17.98
N ARG A 190 -4.83 0.48 18.02
CA ARG A 190 -6.27 0.54 18.28
C ARG A 190 -7.07 -0.24 17.24
N ILE A 191 -6.72 -0.14 15.97
CA ILE A 191 -7.37 -0.91 14.90
C ILE A 191 -7.05 -2.40 15.04
N LEU A 192 -5.78 -2.78 15.16
CA LEU A 192 -5.38 -4.19 15.21
C LEU A 192 -5.87 -4.94 16.46
N LYS A 193 -6.20 -4.24 17.54
CA LYS A 193 -6.90 -4.86 18.69
C LYS A 193 -8.29 -5.42 18.31
N THR A 194 -8.90 -4.97 17.21
CA THR A 194 -10.17 -5.53 16.71
C THR A 194 -9.98 -6.77 15.83
N CYS A 195 -8.73 -7.09 15.47
CA CYS A 195 -8.33 -8.23 14.64
C CYS A 195 -6.92 -8.72 15.04
N PRO A 196 -6.72 -9.21 16.28
CA PRO A 196 -5.41 -9.41 16.89
C PRO A 196 -4.54 -10.45 16.17
N GLU A 197 -5.17 -11.42 15.49
CA GLU A 197 -4.49 -12.49 14.74
C GLU A 197 -4.12 -12.08 13.30
N LYS A 198 -4.43 -10.84 12.90
CA LYS A 198 -4.14 -10.39 11.52
C LYS A 198 -2.64 -10.41 11.26
N ALA A 199 -2.20 -11.27 10.35
CA ALA A 199 -0.84 -11.30 9.85
C ALA A 199 -0.57 -10.11 8.92
N LEU A 200 0.70 -9.73 8.78
CA LEU A 200 1.12 -8.74 7.80
C LEU A 200 1.15 -9.37 6.40
N PRO A 201 0.66 -8.66 5.36
CA PRO A 201 0.81 -9.10 3.98
C PRO A 201 2.28 -9.05 3.56
N THR A 202 2.67 -9.94 2.65
CA THR A 202 4.05 -10.04 2.11
C THR A 202 4.20 -9.46 0.71
N SER A 203 3.09 -9.26 -0.02
CA SER A 203 3.04 -8.74 -1.40
C SER A 203 1.68 -8.10 -1.68
#